data_3671c42bd72d185103b92644bebc20cd
#
_entry.id   3671c42bd72d185103b92644bebc20cd
#
_cell.length_a   1.000
_cell.length_b   1.000
_cell.length_c   1.000
_cell.angle_alpha   90.00
_cell.angle_beta   90.00
_cell.angle_gamma   90.00
#
_symmetry.space_group_name_H-M   'P 1'
#
loop_
_entity.id
_entity.type
_entity.pdbx_description
1 polymer ?
#
loop_
_entity_poly.entity_id
_entity_poly.type
_entity_poly.pdbx_seq_one_letter_code
_entity_poly.pdbx_strand_id
1 'polypeptide(L)'
;AALTAVISHYIFPISLKLGAAAATKATAPQGVGEVFKDLLLKMVDNPVNALAQANYIGVLVWAVVFGFAMRAASNHTKDLLNTLAEVTSQIVRWIINLAPFGILGLVFNTISENGVGVLADYGVLILVLVGTMAFVALVVNPIIAFVMMGKNPFPLVFRCLKDSGITAFFTRSSAANIPVNLQLCKDLGLNPDTYSVSIPLGSTINMAGAAVTINVLTLAAVTTLGIQVDFATALILSVVSAISACGASGIAGGSLLLVPVACSLFGISNDLAMQVVGVGFIVGVIQDSCETA
;
A
#
# COMPACT_ATOMS: atom_id res chain seq x y z
N ALA A 1 -1.06 -3.10 -11.36
CA ALA A 1 -1.83 -2.96 -10.14
C ALA A 1 -2.10 -1.48 -9.79
N ALA A 2 -1.07 -0.65 -9.57
CA ALA A 2 -1.25 0.77 -9.25
C ALA A 2 -2.05 1.53 -10.32
N LEU A 3 -1.70 1.38 -11.58
CA LEU A 3 -2.45 1.96 -12.71
C LEU A 3 -3.89 1.43 -12.80
N THR A 4 -4.10 0.15 -12.51
CA THR A 4 -5.44 -0.44 -12.46
C THR A 4 -6.30 0.24 -11.39
N ALA A 5 -5.72 0.56 -10.23
CA ALA A 5 -6.42 1.27 -9.17
C ALA A 5 -6.81 2.70 -9.58
N VAL A 6 -5.95 3.40 -10.32
CA VAL A 6 -6.28 4.72 -10.88
C VAL A 6 -7.45 4.61 -11.87
N ILE A 7 -7.42 3.65 -12.79
CA ILE A 7 -8.51 3.42 -13.74
C ILE A 7 -9.80 3.07 -12.99
N SER A 8 -9.72 2.20 -11.98
CA SER A 8 -10.85 1.83 -11.12
C SER A 8 -11.50 3.06 -10.46
N HIS A 9 -10.69 4.01 -9.98
CA HIS A 9 -11.19 5.24 -9.39
C HIS A 9 -11.95 6.13 -10.38
N TYR A 10 -11.47 6.26 -11.62
CA TYR A 10 -12.18 7.03 -12.65
C TYR A 10 -13.51 6.39 -13.06
N ILE A 11 -13.62 5.05 -12.97
CA ILE A 11 -14.88 4.33 -13.26
C ILE A 11 -15.83 4.39 -12.04
N PHE A 12 -15.28 4.25 -10.83
CA PHE A 12 -16.02 4.19 -9.56
C PHE A 12 -15.45 5.21 -8.57
N PRO A 13 -15.74 6.53 -8.76
CA PRO A 13 -15.25 7.53 -7.82
C PRO A 13 -15.86 7.33 -6.44
N ILE A 14 -15.02 7.31 -5.42
CA ILE A 14 -15.43 7.13 -4.02
C ILE A 14 -15.15 8.41 -3.26
N SER A 15 -16.07 8.82 -2.39
CA SER A 15 -15.86 9.84 -1.38
C SER A 15 -15.85 9.21 0.01
N LEU A 16 -14.99 9.72 0.89
CA LEU A 16 -14.90 9.31 2.29
C LEU A 16 -15.66 10.29 3.18
N LYS A 17 -16.15 9.85 4.31
CA LYS A 17 -16.64 10.76 5.37
C LYS A 17 -15.48 11.01 6.32
N LEU A 18 -14.82 12.15 6.15
CA LEU A 18 -13.77 12.64 7.04
C LEU A 18 -14.41 13.58 8.07
N GLY A 19 -13.86 13.65 9.29
CA GLY A 19 -14.38 14.49 10.36
C GLY A 19 -14.35 15.98 9.99
N ALA A 20 -15.08 16.80 10.75
CA ALA A 20 -15.30 18.23 10.47
C ALA A 20 -14.02 19.08 10.31
N ALA A 21 -12.88 18.62 10.82
CA ALA A 21 -11.57 19.25 10.58
C ALA A 21 -11.09 19.17 9.11
N ALA A 22 -11.73 18.35 8.27
CA ALA A 22 -11.40 18.22 6.85
C ALA A 22 -11.75 19.45 5.99
N ALA A 23 -12.51 20.40 6.53
CA ALA A 23 -12.94 21.62 5.83
C ALA A 23 -11.82 22.66 5.63
N THR A 24 -10.63 22.46 6.15
CA THR A 24 -9.46 23.30 5.83
C THR A 24 -9.05 23.02 4.38
N LYS A 25 -9.22 24.03 3.54
CA LYS A 25 -8.95 24.00 2.10
C LYS A 25 -7.55 23.44 1.81
N ALA A 26 -7.49 22.16 1.42
CA ALA A 26 -6.33 21.69 0.68
C ALA A 26 -6.29 22.47 -0.63
N THR A 27 -5.24 23.25 -0.85
CA THR A 27 -5.04 23.95 -2.12
C THR A 27 -4.63 22.90 -3.14
N ALA A 28 -5.49 22.65 -4.12
CA ALA A 28 -5.17 21.79 -5.23
C ALA A 28 -3.88 22.28 -5.91
N PRO A 29 -2.90 21.38 -6.19
CA PRO A 29 -1.73 21.77 -6.98
C PRO A 29 -2.18 22.32 -8.33
N GLN A 30 -1.57 23.43 -8.77
CA GLN A 30 -1.98 24.15 -9.99
C GLN A 30 -1.55 23.45 -11.29
N GLY A 31 -1.12 22.20 -11.24
CA GLY A 31 -0.76 21.38 -12.40
C GLY A 31 0.38 20.41 -12.15
N VAL A 32 0.60 19.49 -13.09
CA VAL A 32 1.63 18.42 -13.02
C VAL A 32 3.03 18.96 -12.75
N GLY A 33 3.36 20.12 -13.31
CA GLY A 33 4.68 20.75 -13.12
C GLY A 33 4.93 21.19 -11.69
N GLU A 34 3.92 21.68 -10.99
CA GLU A 34 4.01 22.05 -9.57
C GLU A 34 4.15 20.82 -8.69
N VAL A 35 3.31 19.80 -8.92
CA VAL A 35 3.40 18.51 -8.21
C VAL A 35 4.78 17.90 -8.36
N PHE A 36 5.31 17.87 -9.59
CA PHE A 36 6.64 17.31 -9.87
C PHE A 36 7.77 18.11 -9.22
N LYS A 37 7.68 19.46 -9.25
CA LYS A 37 8.63 20.34 -8.56
C LYS A 37 8.62 20.10 -7.06
N ASP A 38 7.45 20.07 -6.43
CA ASP A 38 7.31 19.84 -5.00
C ASP A 38 7.82 18.44 -4.59
N LEU A 39 7.55 17.44 -5.42
CA LEU A 39 8.07 16.09 -5.23
C LEU A 39 9.62 16.10 -5.24
N LEU A 40 10.25 16.74 -6.23
CA LEU A 40 11.69 16.83 -6.31
C LEU A 40 12.29 17.58 -5.10
N LEU A 41 11.66 18.66 -4.65
CA LEU A 41 12.12 19.40 -3.47
C LEU A 41 12.01 18.53 -2.19
N LYS A 42 10.94 17.77 -2.03
CA LYS A 42 10.78 16.84 -0.91
C LYS A 42 11.81 15.69 -0.93
N MET A 43 12.22 15.25 -2.13
CA MET A 43 13.23 14.19 -2.29
C MET A 43 14.63 14.59 -1.82
N VAL A 44 15.00 15.88 -1.95
CA VAL A 44 16.35 16.38 -1.61
C VAL A 44 16.43 17.03 -0.21
N ASP A 45 15.40 16.83 0.60
CA ASP A 45 15.36 17.34 1.97
C ASP A 45 16.43 16.67 2.86
N ASN A 46 16.83 17.36 3.92
CA ASN A 46 17.75 16.83 4.92
C ASN A 46 17.13 15.59 5.61
N PRO A 47 17.85 14.45 5.79
CA PRO A 47 17.29 13.24 6.34
C PRO A 47 16.71 13.41 7.75
N VAL A 48 17.35 14.22 8.60
CA VAL A 48 16.87 14.50 9.96
C VAL A 48 15.61 15.36 9.92
N ASN A 49 15.58 16.38 9.04
CA ASN A 49 14.38 17.19 8.82
C ASN A 49 13.24 16.38 8.23
N ALA A 50 13.54 15.51 7.25
CA ALA A 50 12.54 14.62 6.65
C ALA A 50 11.85 13.74 7.70
N LEU A 51 12.60 13.20 8.66
CA LEU A 51 12.05 12.43 9.78
C LEU A 51 11.22 13.33 10.73
N ALA A 52 11.75 14.49 11.11
CA ALA A 52 11.12 15.40 12.06
C ALA A 52 9.81 15.99 11.54
N GLN A 53 9.73 16.27 10.24
CA GLN A 53 8.57 16.89 9.57
C GLN A 53 7.63 15.87 8.91
N ALA A 54 7.87 14.56 9.12
CA ALA A 54 7.11 13.49 8.45
C ALA A 54 7.10 13.64 6.91
N ASN A 55 8.23 14.07 6.32
CA ASN A 55 8.41 14.09 4.89
C ASN A 55 8.71 12.67 4.39
N TYR A 56 7.65 11.88 4.21
CA TYR A 56 7.76 10.46 3.85
C TYR A 56 8.52 10.22 2.53
N ILE A 57 8.39 11.13 1.54
CA ILE A 57 9.10 11.02 0.26
C ILE A 57 10.60 11.19 0.48
N GLY A 58 11.01 12.17 1.28
CA GLY A 58 12.41 12.36 1.66
C GLY A 58 12.96 11.16 2.43
N VAL A 59 12.20 10.64 3.39
CA VAL A 59 12.57 9.43 4.15
C VAL A 59 12.77 8.24 3.21
N LEU A 60 11.86 8.03 2.25
CA LEU A 60 11.95 6.93 1.28
C LEU A 60 13.20 7.05 0.40
N VAL A 61 13.48 8.25 -0.12
CA VAL A 61 14.67 8.51 -0.95
C VAL A 61 15.94 8.23 -0.15
N TRP A 62 16.03 8.73 1.07
CA TRP A 62 17.18 8.46 1.92
C TRP A 62 17.33 6.98 2.27
N ALA A 63 16.24 6.25 2.50
CA ALA A 63 16.27 4.81 2.71
C ALA A 63 16.86 4.08 1.50
N VAL A 64 16.49 4.47 0.27
CA VAL A 64 17.05 3.92 -0.96
C VAL A 64 18.54 4.26 -1.09
N VAL A 65 18.95 5.51 -0.86
CA VAL A 65 20.35 5.95 -0.91
C VAL A 65 21.20 5.18 0.09
N PHE A 66 20.75 5.08 1.35
CA PHE A 66 21.41 4.27 2.38
C PHE A 66 21.49 2.81 1.99
N GLY A 67 20.40 2.22 1.46
CA GLY A 67 20.38 0.83 1.01
C GLY A 67 21.43 0.55 -0.07
N PHE A 68 21.57 1.46 -1.04
CA PHE A 68 22.63 1.35 -2.05
C PHE A 68 24.04 1.48 -1.46
N ALA A 69 24.28 2.44 -0.58
CA ALA A 69 25.57 2.65 0.08
C ALA A 69 25.95 1.43 0.93
N MET A 70 24.99 0.80 1.59
CA MET A 70 25.19 -0.36 2.46
C MET A 70 25.48 -1.67 1.70
N ARG A 71 25.38 -1.70 0.37
CA ARG A 71 25.74 -2.91 -0.41
C ARG A 71 27.19 -3.34 -0.15
N ALA A 72 28.10 -2.39 0.00
CA ALA A 72 29.52 -2.62 0.26
C ALA A 72 29.86 -2.81 1.76
N ALA A 73 28.89 -2.65 2.66
CA ALA A 73 29.11 -2.78 4.09
C ALA A 73 29.35 -4.25 4.51
N SER A 74 30.02 -4.42 5.66
CA SER A 74 30.26 -5.74 6.26
C SER A 74 28.94 -6.43 6.64
N ASN A 75 28.94 -7.74 6.71
CA ASN A 75 27.77 -8.52 7.16
C ASN A 75 27.34 -8.10 8.55
N HIS A 76 28.26 -7.85 9.48
CA HIS A 76 27.94 -7.39 10.83
C HIS A 76 27.11 -6.09 10.82
N THR A 77 27.45 -5.12 9.95
CA THR A 77 26.69 -3.87 9.82
C THR A 77 25.31 -4.11 9.23
N LYS A 78 25.20 -5.04 8.26
CA LYS A 78 23.90 -5.42 7.68
C LYS A 78 23.00 -6.12 8.71
N ASP A 79 23.58 -7.00 9.53
CA ASP A 79 22.87 -7.71 10.60
C ASP A 79 22.37 -6.73 11.68
N LEU A 80 23.16 -5.70 12.02
CA LEU A 80 22.73 -4.64 12.93
C LEU A 80 21.52 -3.86 12.38
N LEU A 81 21.56 -3.49 11.12
CA LEU A 81 20.44 -2.79 10.48
C LEU A 81 19.18 -3.67 10.38
N ASN A 82 19.35 -4.95 10.08
CA ASN A 82 18.23 -5.90 10.10
C ASN A 82 17.61 -5.98 11.49
N THR A 83 18.43 -6.08 12.53
CA THR A 83 17.97 -6.10 13.93
C THR A 83 17.20 -4.81 14.27
N LEU A 84 17.69 -3.63 13.86
CA LEU A 84 16.99 -2.36 14.07
C LEU A 84 15.66 -2.31 13.32
N ALA A 85 15.62 -2.83 12.09
CA ALA A 85 14.38 -2.92 11.31
C ALA A 85 13.36 -3.86 11.97
N GLU A 86 13.81 -5.02 12.51
CA GLU A 86 12.96 -5.95 13.25
C GLU A 86 12.40 -5.33 14.52
N VAL A 87 13.23 -4.64 15.31
CA VAL A 87 12.80 -3.95 16.52
C VAL A 87 11.77 -2.86 16.18
N THR A 88 12.03 -2.05 15.15
CA THR A 88 11.10 -1.03 14.69
C THR A 88 9.77 -1.65 14.25
N SER A 89 9.82 -2.72 13.48
CA SER A 89 8.63 -3.47 13.05
C SER A 89 7.86 -4.05 14.23
N GLN A 90 8.55 -4.50 15.29
CA GLN A 90 7.91 -4.99 16.51
C GLN A 90 7.19 -3.87 17.27
N ILE A 91 7.79 -2.67 17.36
CA ILE A 91 7.14 -1.49 17.95
C ILE A 91 5.87 -1.13 17.17
N VAL A 92 5.95 -1.11 15.85
CA VAL A 92 4.79 -0.86 14.97
C VAL A 92 3.68 -1.89 15.21
N ARG A 93 4.01 -3.18 15.34
CA ARG A 93 3.03 -4.23 15.68
C ARG A 93 2.34 -3.98 17.03
N TRP A 94 3.07 -3.53 18.04
CA TRP A 94 2.47 -3.19 19.34
C TRP A 94 1.46 -2.05 19.20
N ILE A 95 1.80 -1.02 18.43
CA ILE A 95 0.89 0.10 18.14
C ILE A 95 -0.35 -0.38 17.38
N ILE A 96 -0.16 -1.21 16.33
CA ILE A 96 -1.26 -1.77 15.54
C ILE A 96 -2.18 -2.66 16.41
N ASN A 97 -1.66 -3.36 17.40
CA ASN A 97 -2.47 -4.14 18.34
C ASN A 97 -3.41 -3.27 19.19
N LEU A 98 -3.14 -1.99 19.33
CA LEU A 98 -4.05 -1.00 19.97
C LEU A 98 -5.10 -0.45 18.99
N ALA A 99 -4.94 -0.69 17.69
CA ALA A 99 -5.86 -0.17 16.65
C ALA A 99 -7.34 -0.50 16.90
N PRO A 100 -7.75 -1.68 17.43
CA PRO A 100 -9.16 -1.96 17.70
C PRO A 100 -9.83 -0.92 18.59
N PHE A 101 -9.11 -0.38 19.59
CA PHE A 101 -9.64 0.67 20.47
C PHE A 101 -9.78 2.00 19.73
N GLY A 102 -8.77 2.37 18.92
CA GLY A 102 -8.80 3.56 18.08
C GLY A 102 -9.92 3.48 17.02
N ILE A 103 -10.06 2.32 16.38
CA ILE A 103 -11.11 2.07 15.37
C ILE A 103 -12.49 2.17 16.02
N LEU A 104 -12.69 1.59 17.21
CA LEU A 104 -13.95 1.69 17.93
C LEU A 104 -14.33 3.15 18.18
N GLY A 105 -13.39 3.97 18.66
CA GLY A 105 -13.60 5.40 18.88
C GLY A 105 -13.90 6.14 17.56
N LEU A 106 -13.15 5.85 16.50
CA LEU A 106 -13.34 6.48 15.19
C LEU A 106 -14.71 6.12 14.59
N VAL A 107 -15.10 4.85 14.61
CA VAL A 107 -16.41 4.39 14.11
C VAL A 107 -17.54 5.02 14.90
N PHE A 108 -17.42 5.05 16.23
CA PHE A 108 -18.41 5.67 17.10
C PHE A 108 -18.58 7.17 16.75
N ASN A 109 -17.48 7.91 16.66
CA ASN A 109 -17.50 9.33 16.31
C ASN A 109 -18.11 9.56 14.93
N THR A 110 -17.66 8.77 13.92
CA THR A 110 -18.13 8.89 12.54
C THR A 110 -19.63 8.60 12.42
N ILE A 111 -20.14 7.59 13.11
CA ILE A 111 -21.58 7.27 13.14
C ILE A 111 -22.37 8.32 13.89
N SER A 112 -21.84 8.86 15.01
CA SER A 112 -22.48 9.93 15.77
C SER A 112 -22.66 11.21 14.94
N GLU A 113 -21.66 11.56 14.13
CA GLU A 113 -21.67 12.78 13.31
C GLU A 113 -22.45 12.62 11.99
N ASN A 114 -22.33 11.46 11.33
CA ASN A 114 -22.81 11.24 9.97
C ASN A 114 -23.97 10.23 9.86
N GLY A 115 -24.34 9.60 10.97
CA GLY A 115 -25.37 8.55 11.00
C GLY A 115 -24.87 7.19 10.50
N VAL A 116 -25.74 6.17 10.64
CA VAL A 116 -25.41 4.77 10.31
C VAL A 116 -25.19 4.55 8.80
N GLY A 117 -25.69 5.46 7.95
CA GLY A 117 -25.53 5.37 6.49
C GLY A 117 -24.07 5.35 6.01
N VAL A 118 -23.14 5.88 6.80
CA VAL A 118 -21.71 5.85 6.50
C VAL A 118 -21.14 4.43 6.36
N LEU A 119 -21.77 3.44 6.97
CA LEU A 119 -21.36 2.04 6.83
C LEU A 119 -21.57 1.52 5.41
N ALA A 120 -22.58 2.06 4.69
CA ALA A 120 -22.77 1.72 3.28
C ALA A 120 -21.64 2.29 2.40
N ASP A 121 -21.17 3.51 2.69
CA ASP A 121 -20.04 4.12 1.99
C ASP A 121 -18.76 3.29 2.18
N TYR A 122 -18.52 2.78 3.38
CA TYR A 122 -17.40 1.86 3.64
C TYR A 122 -17.57 0.51 2.92
N GLY A 123 -18.80 0.02 2.78
CA GLY A 123 -19.10 -1.16 1.96
C GLY A 123 -18.72 -0.96 0.49
N VAL A 124 -19.02 0.20 -0.09
CA VAL A 124 -18.61 0.58 -1.46
C VAL A 124 -17.09 0.66 -1.56
N LEU A 125 -16.41 1.26 -0.59
CA LEU A 125 -14.94 1.31 -0.55
C LEU A 125 -14.33 -0.10 -0.56
N ILE A 126 -14.85 -1.02 0.28
CA ILE A 126 -14.41 -2.42 0.30
C ILE A 126 -14.62 -3.07 -1.07
N LEU A 127 -15.78 -2.89 -1.67
CA LEU A 127 -16.09 -3.48 -2.97
C LEU A 127 -15.13 -3.00 -4.06
N VAL A 128 -14.78 -1.72 -4.09
CA VAL A 128 -13.84 -1.18 -5.08
C VAL A 128 -12.41 -1.68 -4.79
N LEU A 129 -11.98 -1.70 -3.53
CA LEU A 129 -10.67 -2.23 -3.14
C LEU A 129 -10.54 -3.70 -3.53
N VAL A 130 -11.43 -4.55 -3.02
CA VAL A 130 -11.40 -6.00 -3.25
C VAL A 130 -11.65 -6.31 -4.73
N GLY A 131 -12.59 -5.61 -5.38
CA GLY A 131 -12.87 -5.76 -6.80
C GLY A 131 -11.66 -5.42 -7.68
N THR A 132 -10.94 -4.36 -7.36
CA THR A 132 -9.69 -3.99 -8.07
C THR A 132 -8.59 -5.02 -7.84
N MET A 133 -8.42 -5.51 -6.60
CA MET A 133 -7.45 -6.57 -6.29
C MET A 133 -7.79 -7.87 -7.02
N ALA A 134 -9.07 -8.28 -7.01
CA ALA A 134 -9.55 -9.46 -7.72
C ALA A 134 -9.34 -9.32 -9.24
N PHE A 135 -9.58 -8.13 -9.81
CA PHE A 135 -9.30 -7.86 -11.22
C PHE A 135 -7.80 -7.98 -11.52
N VAL A 136 -6.93 -7.47 -10.66
CA VAL A 136 -5.48 -7.64 -10.83
C VAL A 136 -5.12 -9.12 -10.76
N ALA A 137 -5.61 -9.87 -9.78
CA ALA A 137 -5.29 -11.28 -9.58
C ALA A 137 -5.82 -12.19 -10.71
N LEU A 138 -7.04 -11.93 -11.22
CA LEU A 138 -7.74 -12.81 -12.14
C LEU A 138 -7.67 -12.37 -13.61
N VAL A 139 -7.25 -11.14 -13.88
CA VAL A 139 -7.15 -10.60 -15.26
C VAL A 139 -5.74 -10.12 -15.56
N VAL A 140 -5.20 -9.17 -14.76
CA VAL A 140 -3.91 -8.54 -15.08
C VAL A 140 -2.76 -9.54 -14.94
N ASN A 141 -2.68 -10.24 -13.81
CA ASN A 141 -1.62 -11.23 -13.58
C ASN A 141 -1.70 -12.41 -14.55
N PRO A 142 -2.88 -13.00 -14.84
CA PRO A 142 -3.02 -14.00 -15.89
C PRO A 142 -2.60 -13.52 -17.28
N ILE A 143 -2.90 -12.28 -17.67
CA ILE A 143 -2.44 -11.73 -18.95
C ILE A 143 -0.91 -11.68 -19.00
N ILE A 144 -0.26 -11.19 -17.94
CA ILE A 144 1.21 -11.17 -17.87
C ILE A 144 1.78 -12.59 -17.94
N ALA A 145 1.20 -13.51 -17.16
CA ALA A 145 1.62 -14.92 -17.17
C ALA A 145 1.41 -15.57 -18.56
N PHE A 146 0.30 -15.28 -19.23
CA PHE A 146 0.05 -15.76 -20.59
C PHE A 146 1.10 -15.28 -21.58
N VAL A 147 1.42 -13.98 -21.54
CA VAL A 147 2.44 -13.38 -22.44
C VAL A 147 3.81 -14.01 -22.19
N MET A 148 4.16 -14.27 -20.94
CA MET A 148 5.47 -14.85 -20.58
C MET A 148 5.57 -16.35 -20.83
N MET A 149 4.48 -17.10 -20.61
CA MET A 149 4.47 -18.57 -20.72
C MET A 149 4.05 -19.08 -22.09
N GLY A 150 3.31 -18.29 -22.88
CA GLY A 150 2.69 -18.72 -24.13
C GLY A 150 1.64 -19.82 -23.98
N LYS A 151 1.14 -20.07 -22.76
CA LYS A 151 0.18 -21.13 -22.42
C LYS A 151 -0.94 -20.57 -21.55
N ASN A 152 -2.05 -21.33 -21.44
CA ASN A 152 -3.15 -20.95 -20.56
C ASN A 152 -2.66 -20.80 -19.10
N PRO A 153 -2.73 -19.61 -18.48
CA PRO A 153 -2.20 -19.34 -17.15
C PRO A 153 -3.14 -19.77 -16.02
N PHE A 154 -4.43 -19.95 -16.31
CA PHE A 154 -5.45 -20.17 -15.27
C PHE A 154 -5.21 -21.40 -14.40
N PRO A 155 -4.76 -22.57 -14.92
CA PRO A 155 -4.43 -23.69 -14.06
C PRO A 155 -3.36 -23.36 -13.00
N LEU A 156 -2.35 -22.56 -13.38
CA LEU A 156 -1.33 -22.08 -12.45
C LEU A 156 -1.91 -21.06 -11.46
N VAL A 157 -2.65 -20.08 -11.94
CA VAL A 157 -3.27 -19.04 -11.11
C VAL A 157 -4.17 -19.63 -10.03
N PHE A 158 -5.09 -20.56 -10.42
CA PHE A 158 -5.96 -21.22 -9.44
C PHE A 158 -5.19 -22.12 -8.46
N ARG A 159 -4.11 -22.75 -8.92
CA ARG A 159 -3.24 -23.52 -8.03
C ARG A 159 -2.55 -22.60 -7.00
N CYS A 160 -2.00 -21.46 -7.44
CA CYS A 160 -1.40 -20.48 -6.54
C CYS A 160 -2.41 -19.92 -5.53
N LEU A 161 -3.61 -19.54 -5.97
CA LEU A 161 -4.67 -19.05 -5.10
C LEU A 161 -5.10 -20.10 -4.08
N LYS A 162 -5.22 -21.38 -4.49
CA LYS A 162 -5.61 -22.46 -3.60
C LYS A 162 -4.52 -22.81 -2.58
N ASP A 163 -3.30 -23.02 -3.05
CA ASP A 163 -2.22 -23.58 -2.22
C ASP A 163 -1.51 -22.51 -1.37
N SER A 164 -1.47 -21.27 -1.85
CA SER A 164 -0.81 -20.13 -1.20
C SER A 164 -1.79 -19.03 -0.81
N GLY A 165 -2.67 -18.60 -1.69
CA GLY A 165 -3.57 -17.47 -1.48
C GLY A 165 -4.48 -17.64 -0.25
N ILE A 166 -5.01 -18.84 0.00
CA ILE A 166 -5.83 -19.12 1.18
C ILE A 166 -5.01 -18.89 2.47
N THR A 167 -3.79 -19.39 2.53
CA THR A 167 -2.92 -19.20 3.70
C THR A 167 -2.55 -17.73 3.86
N ALA A 168 -2.22 -17.06 2.77
CA ALA A 168 -1.92 -15.64 2.75
C ALA A 168 -3.10 -14.78 3.23
N PHE A 169 -4.31 -15.11 2.82
CA PHE A 169 -5.53 -14.44 3.23
C PHE A 169 -5.73 -14.46 4.75
N PHE A 170 -5.54 -15.61 5.39
CA PHE A 170 -5.73 -15.73 6.84
C PHE A 170 -4.55 -15.20 7.65
N THR A 171 -3.33 -15.34 7.16
CA THR A 171 -2.13 -14.86 7.87
C THR A 171 -1.94 -13.35 7.73
N ARG A 172 -2.42 -12.75 6.65
CA ARG A 172 -2.22 -11.33 6.30
C ARG A 172 -0.75 -10.91 6.36
N SER A 173 0.14 -11.82 6.02
CA SER A 173 1.58 -11.59 6.08
C SER A 173 2.29 -12.30 4.93
N SER A 174 2.78 -11.53 3.97
CA SER A 174 3.59 -12.05 2.86
C SER A 174 4.85 -12.76 3.35
N ALA A 175 5.47 -12.27 4.42
CA ALA A 175 6.64 -12.88 5.02
C ALA A 175 6.33 -14.26 5.63
N ALA A 176 5.19 -14.39 6.34
CA ALA A 176 4.76 -15.68 6.91
C ALA A 176 4.40 -16.70 5.82
N ASN A 177 4.06 -16.24 4.62
CA ASN A 177 3.68 -17.10 3.50
C ASN A 177 4.88 -17.58 2.64
N ILE A 178 6.11 -17.09 2.90
CA ILE A 178 7.32 -17.50 2.17
C ILE A 178 7.49 -19.03 2.14
N PRO A 179 7.43 -19.76 3.27
CA PRO A 179 7.60 -21.23 3.26
C PRO A 179 6.59 -21.95 2.39
N VAL A 180 5.33 -21.48 2.38
CA VAL A 180 4.25 -22.04 1.55
C VAL A 180 4.57 -21.86 0.07
N ASN A 181 5.00 -20.67 -0.33
CA ASN A 181 5.38 -20.37 -1.71
C ASN A 181 6.62 -21.13 -2.17
N LEU A 182 7.62 -21.30 -1.29
CA LEU A 182 8.80 -22.13 -1.59
C LEU A 182 8.42 -23.60 -1.84
N GLN A 183 7.52 -24.15 -1.01
CA GLN A 183 7.01 -25.51 -1.19
C GLN A 183 6.22 -25.63 -2.49
N LEU A 184 5.34 -24.66 -2.79
CA LEU A 184 4.59 -24.62 -4.05
C LEU A 184 5.51 -24.59 -5.28
N CYS A 185 6.59 -23.80 -5.25
CA CYS A 185 7.59 -23.77 -6.33
C CYS A 185 8.30 -25.12 -6.50
N LYS A 186 8.60 -25.79 -5.39
CA LYS A 186 9.18 -27.14 -5.41
C LYS A 186 8.22 -28.14 -6.04
N ASP A 187 6.94 -28.11 -5.67
CA ASP A 187 5.89 -28.99 -6.17
C ASP A 187 5.58 -28.75 -7.66
N LEU A 188 5.86 -27.55 -8.15
CA LEU A 188 5.81 -27.17 -9.57
C LEU A 188 7.06 -27.59 -10.34
N GLY A 189 8.10 -28.14 -9.70
CA GLY A 189 9.34 -28.57 -10.31
C GLY A 189 10.21 -27.40 -10.80
N LEU A 190 10.09 -26.20 -10.19
CA LEU A 190 10.90 -25.05 -10.55
C LEU A 190 12.33 -25.20 -10.04
N ASN A 191 13.26 -24.42 -10.64
CA ASN A 191 14.67 -24.44 -10.23
C ASN A 191 14.84 -23.85 -8.81
N PRO A 192 15.40 -24.63 -7.85
CA PRO A 192 15.64 -24.19 -6.47
C PRO A 192 16.50 -22.91 -6.37
N ASP A 193 17.54 -22.77 -7.19
CA ASP A 193 18.42 -21.59 -7.16
C ASP A 193 17.68 -20.30 -7.54
N THR A 194 16.62 -20.42 -8.33
CA THR A 194 15.79 -19.29 -8.73
C THR A 194 14.76 -18.94 -7.65
N TYR A 195 13.95 -19.91 -7.21
CA TYR A 195 12.85 -19.57 -6.30
C TYR A 195 13.31 -19.30 -4.87
N SER A 196 14.44 -19.86 -4.42
CA SER A 196 15.01 -19.55 -3.10
C SER A 196 15.39 -18.08 -2.93
N VAL A 197 15.66 -17.37 -4.02
CA VAL A 197 15.93 -15.93 -4.02
C VAL A 197 14.67 -15.13 -4.38
N SER A 198 13.95 -15.54 -5.44
CA SER A 198 12.84 -14.73 -5.96
C SER A 198 11.61 -14.69 -5.02
N ILE A 199 11.33 -15.77 -4.28
CA ILE A 199 10.19 -15.79 -3.36
C ILE A 199 10.40 -14.87 -2.14
N PRO A 200 11.52 -14.97 -1.39
CA PRO A 200 11.78 -14.02 -0.31
C PRO A 200 11.86 -12.56 -0.79
N LEU A 201 12.50 -12.31 -1.93
CA LEU A 201 12.57 -10.98 -2.52
C LEU A 201 11.18 -10.48 -2.91
N GLY A 202 10.38 -11.32 -3.57
CA GLY A 202 9.01 -11.00 -3.98
C GLY A 202 8.10 -10.65 -2.80
N SER A 203 8.27 -11.32 -1.65
CA SER A 203 7.49 -11.05 -0.45
C SER A 203 7.70 -9.63 0.12
N THR A 204 8.75 -8.94 -0.29
CA THR A 204 9.07 -7.57 0.15
C THR A 204 8.82 -6.52 -0.94
N ILE A 205 9.12 -6.82 -2.22
CA ILE A 205 9.05 -5.81 -3.29
C ILE A 205 7.82 -5.96 -4.19
N ASN A 206 7.18 -7.12 -4.24
CA ASN A 206 5.99 -7.33 -5.09
C ASN A 206 4.70 -7.10 -4.31
N MET A 207 4.44 -5.87 -3.94
CA MET A 207 3.33 -5.44 -3.11
C MET A 207 2.20 -4.83 -3.97
N ALA A 208 1.67 -5.63 -4.90
CA ALA A 208 0.65 -5.18 -5.85
C ALA A 208 -0.64 -4.71 -5.16
N GLY A 209 -1.11 -5.43 -4.15
CA GLY A 209 -2.29 -5.07 -3.38
C GLY A 209 -2.08 -3.82 -2.55
N ALA A 210 -0.89 -3.65 -1.92
CA ALA A 210 -0.53 -2.42 -1.20
C ALA A 210 -0.58 -1.20 -2.13
N ALA A 211 -0.06 -1.31 -3.34
CA ALA A 211 -0.13 -0.23 -4.33
C ALA A 211 -1.59 0.09 -4.72
N VAL A 212 -2.49 -0.90 -4.80
CA VAL A 212 -3.93 -0.68 -5.01
C VAL A 212 -4.52 0.08 -3.83
N THR A 213 -4.27 -0.36 -2.61
CA THR A 213 -4.78 0.27 -1.39
C THR A 213 -4.36 1.73 -1.27
N ILE A 214 -3.07 2.01 -1.45
CA ILE A 214 -2.52 3.37 -1.39
C ILE A 214 -3.21 4.28 -2.43
N ASN A 215 -3.34 3.82 -3.69
CA ASN A 215 -3.99 4.60 -4.74
C ASN A 215 -5.47 4.85 -4.46
N VAL A 216 -6.24 3.81 -4.15
CA VAL A 216 -7.69 3.93 -3.95
C VAL A 216 -8.00 4.85 -2.77
N LEU A 217 -7.33 4.68 -1.63
CA LEU A 217 -7.57 5.53 -0.46
C LEU A 217 -7.14 6.98 -0.69
N THR A 218 -6.00 7.20 -1.35
CA THR A 218 -5.53 8.55 -1.67
C THR A 218 -6.48 9.25 -2.63
N LEU A 219 -6.90 8.58 -3.71
CA LEU A 219 -7.83 9.17 -4.67
C LEU A 219 -9.23 9.39 -4.07
N ALA A 220 -9.67 8.51 -3.17
CA ALA A 220 -10.90 8.72 -2.42
C ALA A 220 -10.80 9.97 -1.51
N ALA A 221 -9.66 10.20 -0.86
CA ALA A 221 -9.41 11.41 -0.08
C ALA A 221 -9.42 12.67 -0.97
N VAL A 222 -8.75 12.61 -2.11
CA VAL A 222 -8.69 13.68 -3.12
C VAL A 222 -10.08 14.05 -3.62
N THR A 223 -10.91 13.05 -3.96
CA THR A 223 -12.31 13.27 -4.36
C THR A 223 -13.11 13.90 -3.25
N THR A 224 -12.94 13.44 -2.01
CA THR A 224 -13.63 13.98 -0.83
C THR A 224 -13.31 15.46 -0.60
N LEU A 225 -12.06 15.85 -0.81
CA LEU A 225 -11.58 17.22 -0.65
C LEU A 225 -11.87 18.12 -1.86
N GLY A 226 -12.49 17.57 -2.92
CA GLY A 226 -12.80 18.32 -4.14
C GLY A 226 -11.57 18.71 -4.95
N ILE A 227 -10.43 18.05 -4.75
CA ILE A 227 -9.20 18.29 -5.49
C ILE A 227 -9.34 17.69 -6.89
N GLN A 228 -9.16 18.52 -7.93
CA GLN A 228 -9.15 18.03 -9.31
C GLN A 228 -7.83 17.35 -9.62
N VAL A 229 -7.87 16.11 -10.09
CA VAL A 229 -6.69 15.35 -10.47
C VAL A 229 -6.74 15.05 -11.96
N ASP A 230 -5.75 15.55 -12.68
CA ASP A 230 -5.53 15.18 -14.07
C ASP A 230 -4.87 13.78 -14.18
N PHE A 231 -5.03 13.15 -15.33
CA PHE A 231 -4.55 11.79 -15.56
C PHE A 231 -3.02 11.67 -15.39
N ALA A 232 -2.27 12.71 -15.73
CA ALA A 232 -0.81 12.68 -15.59
C ALA A 232 -0.37 12.70 -14.12
N THR A 233 -1.03 13.50 -13.26
CA THR A 233 -0.81 13.49 -11.81
C THR A 233 -1.20 12.13 -11.21
N ALA A 234 -2.27 11.50 -11.69
CA ALA A 234 -2.66 10.16 -11.26
C ALA A 234 -1.65 9.07 -11.69
N LEU A 235 -0.97 9.25 -12.83
CA LEU A 235 0.16 8.39 -13.22
C LEU A 235 1.36 8.55 -12.28
N ILE A 236 1.71 9.80 -11.88
CA ILE A 236 2.75 10.04 -10.88
C ILE A 236 2.39 9.35 -9.57
N LEU A 237 1.14 9.49 -9.12
CA LEU A 237 0.64 8.77 -7.95
C LEU A 237 0.85 7.25 -8.08
N SER A 238 0.54 6.67 -9.25
CA SER A 238 0.74 5.22 -9.50
C SER A 238 2.21 4.81 -9.32
N VAL A 239 3.16 5.61 -9.80
CA VAL A 239 4.59 5.34 -9.65
C VAL A 239 5.01 5.46 -8.19
N VAL A 240 4.62 6.54 -7.51
CA VAL A 240 4.94 6.77 -6.10
C VAL A 240 4.34 5.66 -5.23
N SER A 241 3.09 5.28 -5.46
CA SER A 241 2.45 4.20 -4.72
C SER A 241 3.13 2.85 -4.93
N ALA A 242 3.56 2.55 -6.17
CA ALA A 242 4.28 1.31 -6.46
C ALA A 242 5.64 1.25 -5.76
N ILE A 243 6.40 2.35 -5.74
CA ILE A 243 7.68 2.45 -5.04
C ILE A 243 7.47 2.39 -3.53
N SER A 244 6.51 3.16 -3.01
CA SER A 244 6.20 3.18 -1.58
C SER A 244 5.74 1.80 -1.08
N ALA A 245 4.94 1.09 -1.87
CA ALA A 245 4.45 -0.24 -1.53
C ALA A 245 5.59 -1.23 -1.25
N CYS A 246 6.74 -1.11 -1.90
CA CYS A 246 7.92 -1.91 -1.58
C CYS A 246 8.44 -1.70 -0.14
N GLY A 247 8.03 -0.61 0.51
CA GLY A 247 8.36 -0.31 1.91
C GLY A 247 7.35 -0.87 2.93
N ALA A 248 6.27 -1.53 2.48
CA ALA A 248 5.21 -2.04 3.37
C ALA A 248 5.64 -3.22 4.27
N SER A 249 6.83 -3.76 4.07
CA SER A 249 7.51 -4.82 4.86
C SER A 249 6.71 -6.11 5.12
N GLY A 250 5.61 -6.37 4.39
CA GLY A 250 4.83 -7.61 4.49
C GLY A 250 4.18 -7.88 5.86
N ILE A 251 3.97 -6.82 6.66
CA ILE A 251 3.25 -6.88 7.94
C ILE A 251 1.79 -6.44 7.74
N ALA A 252 0.88 -7.00 8.54
CA ALA A 252 -0.52 -6.65 8.49
C ALA A 252 -0.74 -5.14 8.69
N GLY A 253 -1.52 -4.51 7.79
CA GLY A 253 -1.81 -3.07 7.82
C GLY A 253 -0.67 -2.16 7.36
N GLY A 254 0.45 -2.72 6.89
CA GLY A 254 1.63 -1.94 6.47
C GLY A 254 1.35 -0.97 5.32
N SER A 255 0.50 -1.35 4.38
CA SER A 255 0.10 -0.51 3.24
C SER A 255 -0.62 0.77 3.66
N LEU A 256 -1.45 0.70 4.71
CA LEU A 256 -2.19 1.86 5.21
C LEU A 256 -1.28 2.96 5.75
N LEU A 257 -0.16 2.57 6.35
CA LEU A 257 0.83 3.52 6.87
C LEU A 257 1.56 4.30 5.76
N LEU A 258 1.44 3.87 4.51
CA LEU A 258 2.03 4.53 3.34
C LEU A 258 1.05 5.47 2.62
N VAL A 259 -0.23 5.48 2.98
CA VAL A 259 -1.22 6.41 2.43
C VAL A 259 -0.80 7.88 2.61
N PRO A 260 -0.24 8.33 3.75
CA PRO A 260 0.23 9.71 3.91
C PRO A 260 1.32 10.12 2.91
N VAL A 261 2.17 9.18 2.47
CA VAL A 261 3.16 9.44 1.40
C VAL A 261 2.46 9.90 0.13
N ALA A 262 1.44 9.16 -0.29
CA ALA A 262 0.66 9.45 -1.48
C ALA A 262 -0.21 10.71 -1.32
N CYS A 263 -0.82 10.90 -0.17
CA CYS A 263 -1.60 12.11 0.16
C CYS A 263 -0.76 13.38 0.10
N SER A 264 0.51 13.30 0.47
CA SER A 264 1.44 14.45 0.44
C SER A 264 1.72 14.99 -0.97
N LEU A 265 1.47 14.18 -2.03
CA LEU A 265 1.55 14.65 -3.43
C LEU A 265 0.48 15.68 -3.77
N PHE A 266 -0.65 15.62 -3.09
CA PHE A 266 -1.80 16.50 -3.32
C PHE A 266 -1.90 17.62 -2.27
N GLY A 267 -0.82 17.85 -1.50
CA GLY A 267 -0.83 18.87 -0.44
C GLY A 267 -1.79 18.56 0.72
N ILE A 268 -2.26 17.32 0.83
CA ILE A 268 -3.12 16.89 1.94
C ILE A 268 -2.26 16.84 3.21
N SER A 269 -2.73 17.53 4.25
CA SER A 269 -2.03 17.58 5.55
C SER A 269 -1.93 16.18 6.18
N ASN A 270 -0.90 15.97 7.00
CA ASN A 270 -0.69 14.69 7.66
C ASN A 270 -1.89 14.30 8.56
N ASP A 271 -2.52 15.27 9.22
CA ASP A 271 -3.69 15.03 10.06
C ASP A 271 -4.88 14.48 9.27
N LEU A 272 -5.13 15.02 8.07
CA LEU A 272 -6.15 14.52 7.16
C LEU A 272 -5.77 13.15 6.59
N ALA A 273 -4.53 12.97 6.21
CA ALA A 273 -4.04 11.69 5.74
C ALA A 273 -4.17 10.59 6.80
N MET A 274 -3.95 10.92 8.08
CA MET A 274 -4.16 9.98 9.19
C MET A 274 -5.64 9.65 9.43
N GLN A 275 -6.58 10.55 9.13
CA GLN A 275 -8.01 10.21 9.13
C GLN A 275 -8.33 9.21 8.01
N VAL A 276 -7.73 9.37 6.83
CA VAL A 276 -7.87 8.41 5.72
C VAL A 276 -7.31 7.04 6.11
N VAL A 277 -6.16 7.02 6.78
CA VAL A 277 -5.58 5.79 7.37
C VAL A 277 -6.55 5.16 8.37
N GLY A 278 -7.20 5.96 9.21
CA GLY A 278 -8.22 5.50 10.15
C GLY A 278 -9.39 4.81 9.45
N VAL A 279 -9.92 5.41 8.38
CA VAL A 279 -10.93 4.76 7.53
C VAL A 279 -10.40 3.46 6.92
N GLY A 280 -9.16 3.47 6.44
CA GLY A 280 -8.48 2.27 5.96
C GLY A 280 -8.45 1.14 6.99
N PHE A 281 -8.19 1.44 8.26
CA PHE A 281 -8.23 0.43 9.33
C PHE A 281 -9.63 -0.12 9.61
N ILE A 282 -10.71 0.65 9.39
CA ILE A 282 -12.09 0.13 9.53
C ILE A 282 -12.34 -1.01 8.52
N VAL A 283 -11.89 -0.84 7.29
CA VAL A 283 -12.02 -1.85 6.23
C VAL A 283 -10.84 -2.83 6.21
N GLY A 284 -9.83 -2.59 7.04
CA GLY A 284 -8.48 -3.11 6.96
C GLY A 284 -8.37 -4.62 7.05
N VAL A 285 -9.23 -5.32 7.79
CA VAL A 285 -9.14 -6.78 7.91
C VAL A 285 -9.40 -7.45 6.55
N ILE A 286 -10.48 -7.08 5.87
CA ILE A 286 -10.84 -7.65 4.57
C ILE A 286 -9.87 -7.19 3.50
N GLN A 287 -9.54 -5.88 3.49
CA GLN A 287 -8.61 -5.28 2.56
C GLN A 287 -7.23 -5.96 2.64
N ASP A 288 -6.66 -6.08 3.83
CA ASP A 288 -5.32 -6.63 4.06
C ASP A 288 -5.24 -8.13 3.75
N SER A 289 -6.32 -8.87 4.05
CA SER A 289 -6.44 -10.28 3.66
C SER A 289 -6.43 -10.47 2.15
N CYS A 290 -7.21 -9.67 1.42
CA CYS A 290 -7.24 -9.72 -0.05
C CYS A 290 -5.96 -9.17 -0.69
N GLU A 291 -5.32 -8.17 -0.07
CA GLU A 291 -4.07 -7.60 -0.50
C GLU A 291 -2.94 -8.63 -0.47
N THR A 292 -2.91 -9.46 0.57
CA THR A 292 -1.84 -10.44 0.80
C THR A 292 -2.04 -11.71 -0.04
N ALA A 293 -3.30 -12.09 -0.29
CA ALA A 293 -3.66 -13.27 -1.07
C ALA A 293 -3.37 -13.12 -2.56
#